data_929e857874a86c96581c6089dceeef57
#
_entry.id   929e857874a86c96581c6089dceeef57
#
_cell.length_a   1.000
_cell.length_b   1.000
_cell.length_c   1.000
_cell.angle_alpha   90.00
_cell.angle_beta   90.00
_cell.angle_gamma   90.00
#
_symmetry.space_group_name_H-M   'P 1'
#
loop_
_entity.id
_entity.type
_entity.pdbx_description
1 polymer ?
#
loop_
_entity_poly.entity_id
_entity_poly.type
_entity_poly.pdbx_seq_one_letter_code
_entity_poly.pdbx_strand_id
1 'polypeptide(L)'
;MKQVAYVLIASTLVIGLQTQSSQAVDAPKDNKGYTTGKTTVVDLGPEFAGMDGRLLRLRVLTIEPGGHIGLHSHKERPSVVYFLQGTDIVTREDGTSQTFKAGDVTAEPGTTVHWHRNDGKDAVVLITADIFKPSK
;
A
#
# COMPACT_ATOMS: atom_id res chain seq x y z
N MET A 1 -43.54 33.26 -55.20
CA MET A 1 -43.31 32.25 -54.18
C MET A 1 -41.79 32.09 -54.01
N LYS A 2 -41.23 32.58 -52.91
CA LYS A 2 -39.77 32.52 -52.62
C LYS A 2 -39.51 31.31 -51.71
N GLN A 3 -38.74 30.33 -52.21
CA GLN A 3 -38.27 29.19 -51.38
C GLN A 3 -37.07 29.61 -50.59
N VAL A 4 -37.13 29.42 -49.27
CA VAL A 4 -36.00 29.61 -48.33
C VAL A 4 -35.37 28.25 -48.08
N ALA A 5 -34.13 28.06 -48.51
CA ALA A 5 -33.36 26.87 -48.26
C ALA A 5 -32.70 26.97 -46.87
N TYR A 6 -33.01 26.03 -45.95
CA TYR A 6 -32.32 25.89 -44.65
C TYR A 6 -31.09 25.00 -44.84
N VAL A 7 -29.92 25.55 -44.59
CA VAL A 7 -28.66 24.80 -44.52
C VAL A 7 -28.49 24.31 -43.08
N LEU A 8 -28.59 23.01 -42.86
CA LEU A 8 -28.28 22.35 -41.61
C LEU A 8 -26.75 22.13 -41.51
N ILE A 9 -26.10 22.88 -40.64
CA ILE A 9 -24.68 22.66 -40.30
C ILE A 9 -24.65 21.61 -39.17
N ALA A 10 -24.26 20.38 -39.50
CA ALA A 10 -24.01 19.33 -38.52
C ALA A 10 -22.61 19.52 -37.92
N SER A 11 -22.52 20.00 -36.68
CA SER A 11 -21.28 20.09 -35.92
C SER A 11 -20.98 18.73 -35.32
N THR A 12 -20.03 18.00 -35.87
CA THR A 12 -19.48 16.77 -35.26
C THR A 12 -18.54 17.12 -34.10
N LEU A 13 -19.01 16.87 -32.90
CA LEU A 13 -18.19 16.97 -31.67
C LEU A 13 -17.29 15.73 -31.59
N VAL A 14 -16.01 15.86 -31.90
CA VAL A 14 -15.00 14.81 -31.68
C VAL A 14 -14.59 14.85 -30.20
N ILE A 15 -15.13 13.96 -29.39
CA ILE A 15 -14.66 13.74 -28.01
C ILE A 15 -13.38 12.91 -28.10
N GLY A 16 -12.25 13.61 -28.00
CA GLY A 16 -10.94 12.95 -27.86
C GLY A 16 -10.85 12.22 -26.51
N LEU A 17 -10.87 10.88 -26.52
CA LEU A 17 -10.51 10.07 -25.35
C LEU A 17 -9.02 10.29 -25.09
N GLN A 18 -8.68 11.12 -24.11
CA GLN A 18 -7.31 11.21 -23.59
C GLN A 18 -7.09 10.01 -22.67
N THR A 19 -6.40 9.00 -23.16
CA THR A 19 -5.83 7.95 -22.32
C THR A 19 -4.70 8.57 -21.50
N GLN A 20 -4.97 8.88 -20.23
CA GLN A 20 -3.90 9.19 -19.29
C GLN A 20 -3.14 7.89 -19.04
N SER A 21 -1.95 7.77 -19.63
CA SER A 21 -0.99 6.77 -19.21
C SER A 21 -0.55 7.12 -17.78
N SER A 22 -1.01 6.34 -16.80
CA SER A 22 -0.44 6.40 -15.46
C SER A 22 1.03 5.98 -15.58
N GLN A 23 1.95 6.92 -15.42
CA GLN A 23 3.35 6.57 -15.28
C GLN A 23 3.48 5.71 -14.03
N ALA A 24 3.97 4.48 -14.19
CA ALA A 24 4.32 3.65 -13.06
C ALA A 24 5.38 4.40 -12.25
N VAL A 25 5.06 4.70 -10.99
CA VAL A 25 6.03 5.30 -10.07
C VAL A 25 7.02 4.20 -9.72
N ASP A 26 8.31 4.44 -9.99
CA ASP A 26 9.35 3.50 -9.59
C ASP A 26 9.29 3.26 -8.07
N ALA A 27 9.32 2.00 -7.68
CA ALA A 27 9.28 1.61 -6.28
C ALA A 27 10.50 2.17 -5.53
N PRO A 28 10.32 2.95 -4.43
CA PRO A 28 11.43 3.45 -3.63
C PRO A 28 12.16 2.28 -2.97
N LYS A 29 13.49 2.39 -2.85
CA LYS A 29 14.34 1.38 -2.21
C LYS A 29 14.65 1.69 -0.75
N ASP A 30 14.42 2.92 -0.34
CA ASP A 30 14.62 3.45 1.01
C ASP A 30 13.28 3.75 1.71
N ASN A 31 13.33 4.07 2.99
CA ASN A 31 12.20 4.57 3.75
C ASN A 31 12.34 6.09 3.93
N LYS A 32 11.22 6.80 3.87
CA LYS A 32 11.15 8.25 4.11
C LYS A 32 9.95 8.56 4.99
N GLY A 33 10.15 9.40 6.03
CA GLY A 33 9.06 9.77 6.93
C GLY A 33 8.40 8.57 7.60
N TYR A 34 9.15 7.50 7.81
CA TYR A 34 8.70 6.25 8.41
C TYR A 34 9.32 6.08 9.80
N THR A 35 8.50 5.70 10.75
CA THR A 35 8.93 5.36 12.11
C THR A 35 8.26 4.09 12.61
N THR A 36 9.02 3.32 13.41
CA THR A 36 8.48 2.21 14.21
C THR A 36 8.30 2.72 15.63
N GLY A 37 7.06 2.72 16.09
CA GLY A 37 6.68 3.10 17.45
C GLY A 37 6.77 1.91 18.41
N LYS A 38 5.75 1.75 19.25
CA LYS A 38 5.69 0.66 20.24
C LYS A 38 5.78 -0.71 19.56
N THR A 39 6.57 -1.60 20.17
CA THR A 39 6.77 -2.97 19.69
C THR A 39 6.71 -3.92 20.89
N THR A 40 6.08 -5.07 20.70
CA THR A 40 6.11 -6.19 21.64
C THR A 40 6.30 -7.51 20.92
N VAL A 41 6.85 -8.51 21.57
CA VAL A 41 7.15 -9.83 20.99
C VAL A 41 6.77 -10.95 21.95
N VAL A 42 6.43 -12.12 21.37
CA VAL A 42 6.30 -13.39 22.06
C VAL A 42 7.21 -14.40 21.37
N ASP A 43 8.03 -15.14 22.14
CA ASP A 43 8.77 -16.29 21.60
C ASP A 43 7.80 -17.45 21.38
N LEU A 44 7.73 -17.95 20.16
CA LEU A 44 6.81 -19.02 19.80
C LEU A 44 7.39 -20.42 20.02
N GLY A 45 8.69 -20.55 20.23
CA GLY A 45 9.34 -21.85 20.46
C GLY A 45 8.74 -22.61 21.65
N PRO A 46 8.59 -21.97 22.84
CA PRO A 46 7.94 -22.61 23.99
C PRO A 46 6.45 -22.88 23.83
N GLU A 47 5.78 -22.11 22.94
CA GLU A 47 4.32 -22.19 22.78
C GLU A 47 3.87 -23.25 21.77
N PHE A 48 4.69 -23.50 20.72
CA PHE A 48 4.31 -24.39 19.62
C PHE A 48 5.50 -25.21 19.10
N ALA A 49 5.28 -26.52 18.95
CA ALA A 49 6.27 -27.41 18.34
C ALA A 49 6.62 -26.95 16.91
N GLY A 50 7.91 -26.92 16.56
CA GLY A 50 8.41 -26.52 15.26
C GLY A 50 8.53 -25.00 15.05
N MET A 51 8.30 -24.19 16.09
CA MET A 51 8.41 -22.73 16.04
C MET A 51 9.68 -22.20 16.69
N ASP A 52 10.68 -23.06 16.94
CA ASP A 52 11.94 -22.66 17.58
C ASP A 52 12.61 -21.48 16.86
N GLY A 53 12.93 -20.44 17.65
CA GLY A 53 13.55 -19.22 17.18
C GLY A 53 12.64 -18.32 16.32
N ARG A 54 11.33 -18.56 16.30
CA ARG A 54 10.36 -17.66 15.68
C ARG A 54 9.68 -16.80 16.73
N LEU A 55 9.51 -15.55 16.39
CA LEU A 55 8.86 -14.54 17.24
C LEU A 55 7.57 -14.06 16.57
N LEU A 56 6.48 -14.00 17.35
CA LEU A 56 5.31 -13.21 16.99
C LEU A 56 5.56 -11.78 17.47
N ARG A 57 5.47 -10.81 16.60
CA ARG A 57 5.71 -9.41 16.90
C ARG A 57 4.52 -8.56 16.52
N LEU A 58 4.15 -7.62 17.39
CA LEU A 58 3.22 -6.54 17.08
C LEU A 58 3.97 -5.21 17.11
N ARG A 59 3.73 -4.36 16.09
CA ARG A 59 4.32 -3.03 15.95
C ARG A 59 3.27 -2.00 15.57
N VAL A 60 3.49 -0.77 16.01
CA VAL A 60 2.81 0.40 15.50
C VAL A 60 3.78 1.12 14.57
N LEU A 61 3.37 1.31 13.32
CA LEU A 61 4.16 1.98 12.28
C LEU A 61 3.48 3.29 11.90
N THR A 62 4.25 4.32 11.63
CA THR A 62 3.75 5.62 11.16
C THR A 62 4.44 6.01 9.88
N ILE A 63 3.68 6.49 8.90
CA ILE A 63 4.18 7.08 7.65
C ILE A 63 3.66 8.51 7.59
N GLU A 64 4.55 9.48 7.69
CA GLU A 64 4.24 10.91 7.64
C GLU A 64 3.73 11.32 6.24
N PRO A 65 3.00 12.44 6.11
CA PRO A 65 2.61 12.98 4.80
C PRO A 65 3.79 13.12 3.84
N GLY A 66 3.67 12.60 2.62
CA GLY A 66 4.73 12.52 1.62
C GLY A 66 5.83 11.51 1.94
N GLY A 67 5.61 10.64 2.96
CA GLY A 67 6.49 9.53 3.32
C GLY A 67 6.17 8.25 2.58
N HIS A 68 7.07 7.26 2.74
CA HIS A 68 6.91 5.92 2.16
C HIS A 68 7.71 4.88 2.94
N ILE A 69 7.28 3.62 2.83
CA ILE A 69 8.07 2.44 3.18
C ILE A 69 8.54 1.84 1.86
N GLY A 70 9.85 1.71 1.67
CA GLY A 70 10.46 1.20 0.45
C GLY A 70 10.04 -0.23 0.10
N LEU A 71 10.31 -0.63 -1.14
CA LEU A 71 10.01 -1.98 -1.62
C LEU A 71 10.66 -3.04 -0.73
N HIS A 72 9.83 -3.93 -0.19
CA HIS A 72 10.29 -4.98 0.72
C HIS A 72 9.50 -6.28 0.53
N SER A 73 10.10 -7.38 0.98
CA SER A 73 9.53 -8.73 0.89
C SER A 73 9.04 -9.22 2.25
N HIS A 74 7.95 -9.96 2.23
CA HIS A 74 7.41 -10.70 3.38
C HIS A 74 7.88 -12.16 3.41
N LYS A 75 8.85 -12.55 2.59
CA LYS A 75 9.43 -13.91 2.62
C LYS A 75 9.86 -14.28 4.05
N GLU A 76 9.38 -15.42 4.54
CA GLU A 76 9.59 -15.92 5.91
C GLU A 76 9.09 -14.99 7.04
N ARG A 77 8.32 -13.97 6.68
CA ARG A 77 7.77 -12.98 7.61
C ARG A 77 6.32 -12.61 7.26
N PRO A 78 5.40 -13.58 7.19
CA PRO A 78 4.00 -13.29 6.95
C PRO A 78 3.44 -12.36 8.02
N SER A 79 2.54 -11.46 7.63
CA SER A 79 1.92 -10.50 8.53
C SER A 79 0.44 -10.29 8.26
N VAL A 80 -0.23 -9.72 9.24
CA VAL A 80 -1.55 -9.13 9.13
C VAL A 80 -1.48 -7.67 9.59
N VAL A 81 -2.23 -6.80 8.93
CA VAL A 81 -2.19 -5.36 9.17
C VAL A 81 -3.59 -4.83 9.41
N TYR A 82 -3.72 -3.96 10.40
CA TYR A 82 -4.88 -3.10 10.63
C TYR A 82 -4.48 -1.65 10.39
N PHE A 83 -5.24 -0.95 9.56
CA PHE A 83 -5.03 0.48 9.27
C PHE A 83 -5.80 1.31 10.31
N LEU A 84 -5.07 1.93 11.24
CA LEU A 84 -5.66 2.67 12.35
C LEU A 84 -6.05 4.10 11.95
N GLN A 85 -5.24 4.75 11.09
CA GLN A 85 -5.41 6.15 10.71
C GLN A 85 -4.85 6.42 9.32
N GLY A 86 -5.43 7.42 8.65
CA GLY A 86 -4.96 7.93 7.37
C GLY A 86 -5.43 7.10 6.18
N THR A 87 -4.78 7.35 5.04
CA THR A 87 -5.00 6.64 3.78
C THR A 87 -3.67 6.21 3.21
N ASP A 88 -3.44 4.92 3.12
CA ASP A 88 -2.21 4.31 2.63
C ASP A 88 -2.42 3.76 1.22
N ILE A 89 -1.46 3.99 0.34
CA ILE A 89 -1.41 3.40 -0.99
C ILE A 89 -0.33 2.33 -0.99
N VAL A 90 -0.76 1.08 -1.09
CA VAL A 90 0.12 -0.09 -1.13
C VAL A 90 0.26 -0.55 -2.57
N THR A 91 1.49 -0.55 -3.08
CA THR A 91 1.79 -0.97 -4.46
C THR A 91 2.62 -2.25 -4.44
N ARG A 92 2.17 -3.27 -5.16
CA ARG A 92 2.87 -4.54 -5.32
C ARG A 92 3.99 -4.44 -6.35
N GLU A 93 4.90 -5.41 -6.34
CA GLU A 93 6.01 -5.51 -7.30
C GLU A 93 5.54 -5.52 -8.76
N ASP A 94 4.37 -6.09 -9.04
CA ASP A 94 3.74 -6.10 -10.38
C ASP A 94 3.13 -4.76 -10.81
N GLY A 95 3.25 -3.71 -9.98
CA GLY A 95 2.72 -2.38 -10.22
C GLY A 95 1.25 -2.20 -9.84
N THR A 96 0.55 -3.25 -9.39
CA THR A 96 -0.83 -3.11 -8.92
C THR A 96 -0.87 -2.36 -7.59
N SER A 97 -1.79 -1.41 -7.46
CA SER A 97 -1.95 -0.60 -6.26
C SER A 97 -3.33 -0.77 -5.65
N GLN A 98 -3.36 -0.78 -4.32
CA GLN A 98 -4.59 -0.79 -3.52
C GLN A 98 -4.51 0.32 -2.48
N THR A 99 -5.65 1.00 -2.26
CA THR A 99 -5.78 2.03 -1.24
C THR A 99 -6.46 1.45 -0.02
N PHE A 100 -5.86 1.64 1.15
CA PHE A 100 -6.39 1.27 2.46
C PHE A 100 -6.68 2.51 3.29
N LYS A 101 -7.74 2.45 4.10
CA LYS A 101 -8.19 3.53 4.98
C LYS A 101 -8.32 3.03 6.41
N ALA A 102 -8.49 3.95 7.34
CA ALA A 102 -8.77 3.61 8.74
C ALA A 102 -9.95 2.62 8.85
N GLY A 103 -9.73 1.51 9.58
CA GLY A 103 -10.65 0.40 9.73
C GLY A 103 -10.42 -0.78 8.78
N ASP A 104 -9.65 -0.61 7.72
CA ASP A 104 -9.33 -1.70 6.79
C ASP A 104 -8.32 -2.69 7.40
N VAL A 105 -8.32 -3.90 6.85
CA VAL A 105 -7.37 -4.97 7.21
C VAL A 105 -6.81 -5.62 5.95
N THR A 106 -5.59 -6.14 6.04
CA THR A 106 -4.98 -6.93 4.97
C THR A 106 -4.12 -8.05 5.53
N ALA A 107 -3.90 -9.08 4.71
CA ALA A 107 -2.94 -10.14 4.96
C ALA A 107 -1.79 -10.05 3.96
N GLU A 108 -0.59 -10.29 4.43
CA GLU A 108 0.66 -10.22 3.68
C GLU A 108 1.39 -11.57 3.80
N PRO A 109 1.02 -12.56 2.98
CA PRO A 109 1.69 -13.85 2.97
C PRO A 109 3.16 -13.71 2.55
N GLY A 110 3.95 -14.76 2.76
CA GLY A 110 5.38 -14.77 2.45
C GLY A 110 5.74 -14.54 0.97
N THR A 111 4.76 -14.58 0.07
CA THR A 111 4.93 -14.23 -1.35
C THR A 111 4.74 -12.75 -1.66
N THR A 112 4.36 -11.94 -0.66
CA THR A 112 4.11 -10.51 -0.84
C THR A 112 5.43 -9.76 -1.00
N VAL A 113 5.52 -8.96 -2.06
CA VAL A 113 6.56 -7.94 -2.28
C VAL A 113 5.84 -6.65 -2.63
N HIS A 114 6.03 -5.62 -1.82
CA HIS A 114 5.30 -4.36 -1.96
C HIS A 114 6.03 -3.17 -1.31
N TRP A 115 5.46 -1.99 -1.50
CA TRP A 115 5.86 -0.75 -0.86
C TRP A 115 4.63 0.09 -0.53
N HIS A 116 4.77 1.04 0.40
CA HIS A 116 3.70 1.91 0.88
C HIS A 116 4.02 3.36 0.61
N ARG A 117 3.00 4.19 0.38
CA ARG A 117 3.15 5.64 0.33
C ARG A 117 1.95 6.37 0.92
N ASN A 118 2.25 7.49 1.54
CA ASN A 118 1.27 8.41 2.07
C ASN A 118 1.22 9.68 1.21
N ASP A 119 0.26 9.75 0.28
CA ASP A 119 0.02 10.93 -0.55
C ASP A 119 -0.99 11.89 0.12
N GLY A 120 -1.48 11.56 1.32
CA GLY A 120 -2.43 12.33 2.09
C GLY A 120 -1.82 13.49 2.87
N LYS A 121 -2.66 14.19 3.63
CA LYS A 121 -2.27 15.30 4.51
C LYS A 121 -2.09 14.87 5.97
N ASP A 122 -2.64 13.71 6.34
CA ASP A 122 -2.58 13.15 7.68
C ASP A 122 -1.61 11.97 7.69
N ALA A 123 -0.99 11.72 8.86
CA ALA A 123 -0.15 10.55 9.04
C ALA A 123 -0.96 9.26 8.85
N VAL A 124 -0.36 8.28 8.17
CA VAL A 124 -0.86 6.90 8.14
C VAL A 124 -0.31 6.17 9.35
N VAL A 125 -1.19 5.51 10.12
CA VAL A 125 -0.81 4.68 11.26
C VAL A 125 -1.28 3.26 11.02
N LEU A 126 -0.35 2.31 11.06
CA LEU A 126 -0.57 0.88 10.88
C LEU A 126 -0.30 0.14 12.20
N ILE A 127 -1.11 -0.88 12.48
CA ILE A 127 -0.79 -1.91 13.47
C ILE A 127 -0.52 -3.19 12.70
N THR A 128 0.69 -3.72 12.80
CA THR A 128 1.08 -4.95 12.10
C THR A 128 1.50 -6.02 13.08
N ALA A 129 1.00 -7.24 12.88
CA ALA A 129 1.45 -8.44 13.58
C ALA A 129 2.13 -9.37 12.57
N ASP A 130 3.38 -9.73 12.83
CA ASP A 130 4.16 -10.62 11.96
C ASP A 130 4.82 -11.74 12.76
N ILE A 131 5.06 -12.86 12.07
CA ILE A 131 5.93 -13.95 12.58
C ILE A 131 7.22 -13.89 11.80
N PHE A 132 8.35 -13.82 12.50
CA PHE A 132 9.66 -13.74 11.86
C PHE A 132 10.71 -14.52 12.65
N LYS A 133 11.82 -14.80 11.98
CA LYS A 133 13.02 -15.34 12.61
C LYS A 133 14.08 -14.23 12.59
N PRO A 134 14.62 -13.81 13.75
CA PRO A 134 15.70 -12.83 13.79
C PRO A 134 16.91 -13.33 12.99
N SER A 135 17.51 -12.45 12.21
CA SER A 135 18.84 -12.72 11.62
C SER A 135 19.88 -12.87 12.73
N LYS A 136 20.76 -13.84 12.60
CA LYS A 136 21.93 -14.01 13.49
C LYS A 136 22.91 -12.88 13.28
#